data_9422413738511a4db0ce894bcdcbfafc
#
_entry.id   9422413738511a4db0ce894bcdcbfafc
#
_cell.length_a   1.000
_cell.length_b   1.000
_cell.length_c   1.000
_cell.angle_alpha   90.00
_cell.angle_beta   90.00
_cell.angle_gamma   90.00
#
_symmetry.space_group_name_H-M   'P 1'
#
loop_
_entity.id
_entity.type
_entity.pdbx_description
1 polymer ?
#
loop_
_entity_poly.entity_id
_entity_poly.type
_entity_poly.pdbx_seq_one_letter_code
_entity_poly.pdbx_strand_id
1 'polypeptide(L)'
;KASKSIKKYIIKQFDWVSRKYNATIVIEKTCANSLRIPFVNAVLQDAKYIFIIRDGVDTISSSRSKWNASFDISYILKKTRFIPLLDLPYYATKYFFNRLHGLFSSNNNLKFWGPNLDRMTDIIKDKSLNEICALQWKECVESAEKSLSKIDKSKVLNVYYEELVQNPLAELNRIISFIGLEATNERILSTIKSISVCSIGKGRSALSHSEITDIESIIAETLKRHGYPRK
;
A
#
# COMPACT_ATOMS: atom_id res chain seq x y z
N LYS A 1 17.39 -10.02 8.79
CA LYS A 1 18.20 -8.78 8.96
C LYS A 1 18.76 -8.38 7.60
N ALA A 2 18.68 -7.08 7.24
CA ALA A 2 19.32 -6.59 6.02
C ALA A 2 20.86 -6.69 6.14
N SER A 3 21.53 -7.31 5.16
CA SER A 3 22.99 -7.30 5.09
C SER A 3 23.51 -5.88 4.84
N LYS A 4 24.77 -5.61 5.18
CA LYS A 4 25.41 -4.30 4.93
C LYS A 4 25.37 -3.91 3.45
N SER A 5 25.53 -4.88 2.54
CA SER A 5 25.48 -4.68 1.09
C SER A 5 24.08 -4.27 0.62
N ILE A 6 23.03 -4.94 1.10
CA ILE A 6 21.62 -4.61 0.79
C ILE A 6 21.28 -3.19 1.31
N LYS A 7 21.67 -2.85 2.53
CA LYS A 7 21.46 -1.51 3.07
C LYS A 7 22.11 -0.44 2.18
N LYS A 8 23.40 -0.62 1.86
CA LYS A 8 24.13 0.31 1.00
C LYS A 8 23.51 0.45 -0.39
N TYR A 9 23.04 -0.67 -0.95
CA TYR A 9 22.35 -0.65 -2.24
C TYR A 9 21.05 0.17 -2.19
N ILE A 10 20.18 -0.10 -1.23
CA ILE A 10 18.90 0.62 -1.09
C ILE A 10 19.13 2.12 -0.88
N ILE A 11 20.03 2.51 0.04
CA ILE A 11 20.36 3.91 0.28
C ILE A 11 20.83 4.60 -0.99
N LYS A 12 21.72 3.95 -1.77
CA LYS A 12 22.15 4.47 -3.07
C LYS A 12 21.01 4.70 -4.05
N GLN A 13 19.95 3.88 -4.02
CA GLN A 13 18.78 4.09 -4.90
C GLN A 13 17.99 5.33 -4.48
N PHE A 14 17.80 5.56 -3.19
CA PHE A 14 17.17 6.79 -2.69
C PHE A 14 18.01 8.03 -3.05
N ASP A 15 19.34 7.98 -2.85
CA ASP A 15 20.25 9.05 -3.23
C ASP A 15 20.20 9.33 -4.73
N TRP A 16 20.14 8.28 -5.55
CA TRP A 16 20.03 8.41 -7.00
C TRP A 16 18.72 9.11 -7.41
N VAL A 17 17.58 8.72 -6.82
CA VAL A 17 16.29 9.36 -7.07
C VAL A 17 16.34 10.83 -6.65
N SER A 18 16.83 11.12 -5.45
CA SER A 18 16.99 12.49 -4.94
C SER A 18 17.79 13.35 -5.90
N ARG A 19 18.96 12.90 -6.34
CA ARG A 19 19.82 13.64 -7.28
C ARG A 19 19.20 13.81 -8.65
N LYS A 20 18.61 12.73 -9.21
CA LYS A 20 18.00 12.72 -10.54
C LYS A 20 16.86 13.74 -10.67
N TYR A 21 16.10 13.93 -9.61
CA TYR A 21 14.94 14.82 -9.59
C TYR A 21 15.19 16.12 -8.80
N ASN A 22 16.41 16.35 -8.34
CA ASN A 22 16.79 17.46 -7.46
C ASN A 22 15.79 17.64 -6.30
N ALA A 23 15.46 16.49 -5.65
CA ALA A 23 14.44 16.41 -4.62
C ALA A 23 15.09 16.37 -3.23
N THR A 24 14.64 17.22 -2.32
CA THR A 24 15.07 17.23 -0.91
C THR A 24 14.44 16.09 -0.11
N ILE A 25 13.26 15.63 -0.54
CA ILE A 25 12.53 14.53 0.10
C ILE A 25 12.13 13.51 -0.99
N VAL A 26 12.36 12.24 -0.70
CA VAL A 26 11.92 11.12 -1.52
C VAL A 26 10.83 10.37 -0.77
N ILE A 27 9.67 10.21 -1.39
CA ILE A 27 8.53 9.49 -0.84
C ILE A 27 8.40 8.14 -1.56
N GLU A 28 8.40 7.06 -0.79
CA GLU A 28 8.13 5.72 -1.30
C GLU A 28 6.78 5.23 -0.78
N LYS A 29 5.92 4.73 -1.68
CA LYS A 29 4.60 4.20 -1.34
C LYS A 29 4.38 2.83 -1.95
N THR A 30 4.50 1.80 -1.12
CA THR A 30 4.18 0.41 -1.46
C THR A 30 3.41 -0.24 -0.31
N CYS A 31 2.22 -0.79 -0.59
CA CYS A 31 1.41 -1.44 0.44
C CYS A 31 2.15 -2.59 1.16
N ALA A 32 2.99 -3.34 0.44
CA ALA A 32 3.78 -4.42 1.02
C ALA A 32 4.81 -3.96 2.08
N ASN A 33 5.14 -2.67 2.15
CA ASN A 33 6.02 -2.15 3.21
C ASN A 33 5.37 -2.22 4.59
N SER A 34 4.04 -2.25 4.68
CA SER A 34 3.31 -2.49 5.93
C SER A 34 3.75 -3.77 6.63
N LEU A 35 4.09 -4.82 5.87
CA LEU A 35 4.55 -6.12 6.39
C LEU A 35 6.03 -6.15 6.76
N ARG A 36 6.81 -5.12 6.39
CA ARG A 36 8.28 -5.13 6.56
C ARG A 36 8.85 -3.83 7.13
N ILE A 37 8.06 -3.09 7.88
CA ILE A 37 8.50 -1.85 8.54
C ILE A 37 9.79 -2.04 9.36
N PRO A 38 10.01 -3.15 10.12
CA PRO A 38 11.28 -3.36 10.81
C PRO A 38 12.48 -3.45 9.88
N PHE A 39 12.31 -4.00 8.68
CA PHE A 39 13.36 -4.03 7.67
C PHE A 39 13.61 -2.62 7.11
N VAL A 40 12.55 -1.88 6.76
CA VAL A 40 12.65 -0.50 6.25
C VAL A 40 13.35 0.38 7.28
N ASN A 41 12.94 0.32 8.54
CA ASN A 41 13.55 1.10 9.63
C ASN A 41 15.02 0.73 9.89
N ALA A 42 15.38 -0.54 9.73
CA ALA A 42 16.77 -0.96 9.84
C ALA A 42 17.65 -0.47 8.69
N VAL A 43 17.07 -0.14 7.53
CA VAL A 43 17.77 0.36 6.33
C VAL A 43 17.80 1.89 6.33
N LEU A 44 16.64 2.52 6.57
CA LEU A 44 16.41 3.97 6.50
C LEU A 44 16.06 4.48 7.90
N GLN A 45 17.08 4.68 8.74
CA GLN A 45 16.91 5.01 10.16
C GLN A 45 16.28 6.37 10.40
N ASP A 46 16.43 7.30 9.44
CA ASP A 46 15.87 8.65 9.52
C ASP A 46 14.52 8.80 8.80
N ALA A 47 13.95 7.69 8.30
CA ALA A 47 12.67 7.72 7.63
C ALA A 47 11.55 8.16 8.58
N LYS A 48 10.65 9.00 8.07
CA LYS A 48 9.35 9.28 8.66
C LYS A 48 8.28 8.39 8.02
N TYR A 49 7.30 7.99 8.80
CA TYR A 49 6.24 7.07 8.39
C TYR A 49 4.89 7.77 8.41
N ILE A 50 4.22 7.78 7.28
CA ILE A 50 2.82 8.18 7.17
C ILE A 50 2.00 6.91 7.01
N PHE A 51 1.28 6.53 8.05
CA PHE A 51 0.43 5.35 8.08
C PHE A 51 -0.99 5.74 7.68
N ILE A 52 -1.36 5.45 6.43
CA ILE A 52 -2.68 5.75 5.90
C ILE A 52 -3.58 4.53 6.11
N ILE A 53 -4.65 4.73 6.88
CA ILE A 53 -5.66 3.72 7.19
C ILE A 53 -6.95 4.12 6.47
N ARG A 54 -7.63 3.14 5.89
CA ARG A 54 -8.92 3.31 5.21
C ARG A 54 -9.88 2.21 5.64
N ASP A 55 -11.18 2.47 5.60
CA ASP A 55 -12.21 1.44 5.83
C ASP A 55 -11.86 0.14 5.10
N GLY A 56 -11.91 -0.97 5.87
CA GLY A 56 -11.48 -2.27 5.36
C GLY A 56 -12.38 -2.76 4.23
N VAL A 57 -13.69 -2.59 4.34
CA VAL A 57 -14.66 -3.05 3.32
C VAL A 57 -14.45 -2.31 2.01
N ASP A 58 -14.24 -0.98 2.06
CA ASP A 58 -13.93 -0.18 0.87
C ASP A 58 -12.60 -0.61 0.23
N THR A 59 -11.59 -0.88 1.06
CA THR A 59 -10.26 -1.30 0.59
C THR A 59 -10.32 -2.68 -0.04
N ILE A 60 -11.03 -3.63 0.56
CA ILE A 60 -11.19 -5.01 0.09
C ILE A 60 -11.93 -5.03 -1.24
N SER A 61 -13.04 -4.31 -1.37
CA SER A 61 -13.78 -4.17 -2.63
C SER A 61 -12.90 -3.62 -3.76
N SER A 62 -12.09 -2.59 -3.46
CA SER A 62 -11.14 -2.03 -4.41
C SER A 62 -10.04 -3.02 -4.78
N SER A 63 -9.53 -3.78 -3.82
CA SER A 63 -8.50 -4.81 -4.02
C SER A 63 -9.02 -5.95 -4.90
N ARG A 64 -10.23 -6.46 -4.64
CA ARG A 64 -10.92 -7.46 -5.46
C ARG A 64 -11.01 -7.02 -6.93
N SER A 65 -11.37 -5.76 -7.16
CA SER A 65 -11.42 -5.20 -8.51
C SER A 65 -10.05 -5.22 -9.21
N LYS A 66 -8.96 -5.03 -8.47
CA LYS A 66 -7.59 -5.10 -8.99
C LYS A 66 -7.12 -6.54 -9.26
N TRP A 67 -7.55 -7.50 -8.47
CA TRP A 67 -7.28 -8.91 -8.72
C TRP A 67 -7.89 -9.37 -10.04
N ASN A 68 -9.09 -8.88 -10.38
CA ASN A 68 -9.84 -9.21 -11.59
C ASN A 68 -9.46 -8.34 -12.80
N ALA A 69 -8.72 -7.24 -12.60
CA ALA A 69 -8.38 -6.32 -13.68
C ALA A 69 -7.39 -6.92 -14.67
N SER A 70 -7.60 -6.62 -15.93
CA SER A 70 -6.63 -6.88 -16.98
C SER A 70 -5.35 -6.05 -16.77
N PHE A 71 -4.23 -6.54 -17.27
CA PHE A 71 -2.93 -5.87 -17.15
C PHE A 71 -2.93 -4.49 -17.82
N ASP A 72 -2.63 -3.46 -17.03
CA ASP A 72 -2.37 -2.11 -17.55
C ASP A 72 -0.88 -1.95 -17.86
N ILE A 73 -0.53 -2.11 -19.14
CA ILE A 73 0.84 -1.97 -19.64
C ILE A 73 1.34 -0.53 -19.42
N SER A 74 0.47 0.47 -19.51
CA SER A 74 0.83 1.88 -19.33
C SER A 74 1.29 2.15 -17.87
N TYR A 75 0.65 1.51 -16.91
CA TYR A 75 1.03 1.58 -15.50
C TYR A 75 2.41 0.92 -15.26
N ILE A 76 2.69 -0.20 -15.91
CA ILE A 76 3.99 -0.88 -15.81
C ILE A 76 5.09 0.02 -16.38
N LEU A 77 4.88 0.57 -17.58
CA LEU A 77 5.84 1.47 -18.23
C LEU A 77 6.14 2.72 -17.39
N LYS A 78 5.12 3.29 -16.71
CA LYS A 78 5.34 4.39 -15.77
C LYS A 78 6.22 3.99 -14.58
N LYS A 79 6.10 2.76 -14.10
CA LYS A 79 6.91 2.24 -12.99
C LYS A 79 8.35 1.93 -13.39
N THR A 80 8.60 1.47 -14.62
CA THR A 80 9.98 1.16 -15.08
C THR A 80 10.88 2.39 -15.04
N ARG A 81 10.31 3.59 -15.10
CA ARG A 81 11.05 4.85 -14.97
C ARG A 81 11.85 4.98 -13.66
N PHE A 82 11.39 4.30 -12.60
CA PHE A 82 12.01 4.31 -11.27
C PHE A 82 12.82 3.05 -10.97
N ILE A 83 12.88 2.10 -11.90
CA ILE A 83 13.68 0.89 -11.77
C ILE A 83 15.09 1.17 -12.32
N PRO A 84 16.15 0.83 -11.58
CA PRO A 84 17.51 0.91 -12.10
C PRO A 84 17.65 0.07 -13.36
N LEU A 85 18.30 0.61 -14.40
CA LEU A 85 18.46 -0.06 -15.70
C LEU A 85 19.12 -1.45 -15.57
N LEU A 86 20.01 -1.63 -14.60
CA LEU A 86 20.69 -2.90 -14.33
C LEU A 86 19.77 -3.97 -13.74
N ASP A 87 18.68 -3.58 -13.08
CA ASP A 87 17.71 -4.51 -12.50
C ASP A 87 16.55 -4.84 -13.46
N LEU A 88 16.42 -4.06 -14.55
CA LEU A 88 15.38 -4.25 -15.56
C LEU A 88 15.36 -5.67 -16.16
N PRO A 89 16.51 -6.28 -16.56
CA PRO A 89 16.52 -7.64 -17.07
C PRO A 89 16.01 -8.67 -16.06
N TYR A 90 16.38 -8.52 -14.78
CA TYR A 90 15.92 -9.41 -13.71
C TYR A 90 14.39 -9.33 -13.53
N TYR A 91 13.84 -8.13 -13.49
CA TYR A 91 12.40 -7.94 -13.38
C TYR A 91 11.66 -8.40 -14.64
N ALA A 92 12.21 -8.16 -15.81
CA ALA A 92 11.64 -8.60 -17.08
C ALA A 92 11.61 -10.13 -17.20
N THR A 93 12.70 -10.82 -16.86
CA THR A 93 12.76 -12.28 -16.88
C THR A 93 11.80 -12.89 -15.85
N LYS A 94 11.80 -12.40 -14.61
CA LYS A 94 10.88 -12.84 -13.57
C LYS A 94 9.41 -12.66 -13.96
N TYR A 95 9.10 -11.51 -14.59
CA TYR A 95 7.77 -11.23 -15.12
C TYR A 95 7.38 -12.19 -16.25
N PHE A 96 8.30 -12.44 -17.18
CA PHE A 96 8.09 -13.33 -18.34
C PHE A 96 7.91 -14.79 -17.89
N PHE A 97 8.73 -15.28 -16.98
CA PHE A 97 8.61 -16.64 -16.42
C PHE A 97 7.30 -16.84 -15.66
N ASN A 98 6.88 -15.87 -14.82
CA ASN A 98 5.59 -15.93 -14.14
C ASN A 98 4.40 -15.93 -15.11
N ARG A 99 4.55 -15.26 -16.26
CA ARG A 99 3.52 -15.24 -17.30
C ARG A 99 3.46 -16.55 -18.10
N LEU A 100 4.61 -17.11 -18.47
CA LEU A 100 4.68 -18.43 -19.13
C LEU A 100 4.10 -19.52 -18.25
N HIS A 101 4.43 -19.55 -16.97
CA HIS A 101 3.86 -20.51 -16.02
C HIS A 101 2.33 -20.40 -15.92
N GLY A 102 1.78 -19.18 -16.00
CA GLY A 102 0.33 -18.96 -16.01
C GLY A 102 -0.38 -19.40 -17.30
N LEU A 103 0.33 -19.50 -18.43
CA LEU A 103 -0.22 -19.99 -19.71
C LEU A 103 -0.23 -21.53 -19.80
N PHE A 104 0.66 -22.20 -19.09
CA PHE A 104 0.79 -23.65 -19.06
C PHE A 104 0.08 -24.33 -17.88
N SER A 105 -0.38 -23.56 -16.89
CA SER A 105 -1.10 -24.07 -15.74
C SER A 105 -2.61 -24.03 -16.03
N SER A 106 -3.19 -25.20 -16.27
CA SER A 106 -4.62 -25.43 -16.58
C SER A 106 -5.57 -25.17 -15.39
N ASN A 107 -5.06 -24.77 -14.25
CA ASN A 107 -5.86 -24.36 -13.09
C ASN A 107 -6.05 -22.84 -13.07
N ASN A 108 -7.24 -22.39 -12.70
CA ASN A 108 -7.63 -20.99 -12.42
C ASN A 108 -6.71 -20.32 -11.38
N ASN A 109 -5.42 -20.18 -11.70
CA ASN A 109 -4.47 -19.48 -10.85
C ASN A 109 -4.81 -18.00 -10.90
N LEU A 110 -5.53 -17.54 -9.89
CA LEU A 110 -5.72 -16.14 -9.58
C LEU A 110 -4.37 -15.44 -9.72
N LYS A 111 -4.28 -14.50 -10.65
CA LYS A 111 -3.07 -13.69 -10.84
C LYS A 111 -2.79 -12.99 -9.51
N PHE A 112 -1.70 -13.37 -8.84
CA PHE A 112 -1.37 -12.83 -7.53
C PHE A 112 -1.27 -11.31 -7.57
N TRP A 113 -2.08 -10.63 -6.76
CA TRP A 113 -2.06 -9.18 -6.59
C TRP A 113 -2.01 -8.81 -5.10
N GLY A 114 -1.30 -7.74 -4.79
CA GLY A 114 -1.22 -7.20 -3.43
C GLY A 114 -0.04 -7.73 -2.61
N PRO A 115 -0.04 -7.49 -1.30
CA PRO A 115 0.98 -7.94 -0.37
C PRO A 115 1.02 -9.46 -0.26
N ASN A 116 2.23 -10.03 -0.31
CA ASN A 116 2.43 -11.46 -0.15
C ASN A 116 2.49 -11.82 1.34
N LEU A 117 1.49 -12.53 1.82
CA LEU A 117 1.44 -13.04 3.19
C LEU A 117 2.23 -14.33 3.31
N ASP A 118 2.65 -14.65 4.53
CA ASP A 118 3.18 -15.97 4.82
C ASP A 118 2.13 -17.04 4.51
N ARG A 119 2.55 -18.15 3.88
CA ARG A 119 1.68 -19.23 3.41
C ARG A 119 0.58 -18.81 2.42
N MET A 120 0.83 -17.75 1.63
CA MET A 120 -0.15 -17.23 0.68
C MET A 120 -0.63 -18.26 -0.35
N THR A 121 0.23 -19.20 -0.75
CA THR A 121 -0.13 -20.31 -1.65
C THR A 121 -1.20 -21.24 -1.08
N ASP A 122 -1.20 -21.46 0.22
CA ASP A 122 -2.20 -22.27 0.92
C ASP A 122 -3.51 -21.46 1.05
N ILE A 123 -3.39 -20.19 1.44
CA ILE A 123 -4.54 -19.28 1.58
C ILE A 123 -5.34 -19.19 0.28
N ILE A 124 -4.67 -19.06 -0.87
CA ILE A 124 -5.34 -18.94 -2.19
C ILE A 124 -6.11 -20.21 -2.57
N LYS A 125 -5.67 -21.41 -2.13
CA LYS A 125 -6.34 -22.65 -2.46
C LYS A 125 -7.66 -22.85 -1.71
N ASP A 126 -7.73 -22.38 -0.47
CA ASP A 126 -8.79 -22.73 0.46
C ASP A 126 -9.79 -21.60 0.71
N LYS A 127 -9.52 -20.39 0.22
CA LYS A 127 -10.31 -19.20 0.55
C LYS A 127 -10.84 -18.46 -0.67
N SER A 128 -12.02 -17.85 -0.49
CA SER A 128 -12.61 -16.95 -1.48
C SER A 128 -11.75 -15.70 -1.67
N LEU A 129 -11.92 -15.02 -2.81
CA LEU A 129 -11.19 -13.79 -3.09
C LEU A 129 -11.47 -12.68 -2.08
N ASN A 130 -12.69 -12.60 -1.54
CA ASN A 130 -13.03 -11.64 -0.50
C ASN A 130 -12.25 -11.91 0.79
N GLU A 131 -12.18 -13.19 1.21
CA GLU A 131 -11.40 -13.60 2.39
C GLU A 131 -9.91 -13.33 2.20
N ILE A 132 -9.36 -13.61 1.02
CA ILE A 132 -7.95 -13.34 0.70
C ILE A 132 -7.66 -11.84 0.85
N CYS A 133 -8.49 -10.97 0.25
CA CYS A 133 -8.33 -9.52 0.36
C CYS A 133 -8.53 -9.02 1.79
N ALA A 134 -9.44 -9.64 2.56
CA ALA A 134 -9.68 -9.31 3.96
C ALA A 134 -8.45 -9.64 4.83
N LEU A 135 -7.87 -10.83 4.64
CA LEU A 135 -6.65 -11.23 5.33
C LEU A 135 -5.46 -10.34 4.96
N GLN A 136 -5.31 -9.98 3.68
CA GLN A 136 -4.26 -9.05 3.24
C GLN A 136 -4.40 -7.68 3.90
N TRP A 137 -5.62 -7.13 3.96
CA TRP A 137 -5.86 -5.85 4.61
C TRP A 137 -5.56 -5.91 6.10
N LYS A 138 -6.13 -6.91 6.79
CA LYS A 138 -5.94 -7.12 8.22
C LYS A 138 -4.46 -7.22 8.58
N GLU A 139 -3.73 -8.11 7.92
CA GLU A 139 -2.32 -8.35 8.19
C GLU A 139 -1.47 -7.11 7.93
N CYS A 140 -1.75 -6.36 6.86
CA CYS A 140 -1.07 -5.10 6.56
C CYS A 140 -1.28 -4.06 7.67
N VAL A 141 -2.51 -3.91 8.16
CA VAL A 141 -2.83 -2.93 9.20
C VAL A 141 -2.20 -3.35 10.53
N GLU A 142 -2.43 -4.59 10.96
CA GLU A 142 -1.96 -5.09 12.26
C GLU A 142 -0.43 -5.19 12.35
N SER A 143 0.22 -5.65 11.27
CA SER A 143 1.68 -5.69 11.19
C SER A 143 2.29 -4.30 11.23
N ALA A 144 1.66 -3.34 10.52
CA ALA A 144 2.09 -1.94 10.56
C ALA A 144 1.94 -1.34 11.95
N GLU A 145 0.77 -1.46 12.59
CA GLU A 145 0.54 -0.98 13.96
C GLU A 145 1.58 -1.52 14.94
N LYS A 146 1.76 -2.85 14.95
CA LYS A 146 2.71 -3.53 15.82
C LYS A 146 4.15 -3.06 15.61
N SER A 147 4.51 -2.74 14.37
CA SER A 147 5.87 -2.32 14.02
C SER A 147 6.08 -0.84 14.31
N LEU A 148 5.11 0.01 13.96
CA LEU A 148 5.17 1.46 14.18
C LEU A 148 5.10 1.82 15.67
N SER A 149 4.41 1.03 16.50
CA SER A 149 4.39 1.25 17.96
C SER A 149 5.76 1.17 18.64
N LYS A 150 6.76 0.58 17.96
CA LYS A 150 8.15 0.48 18.42
C LYS A 150 9.05 1.57 17.88
N ILE A 151 8.54 2.45 17.04
CA ILE A 151 9.26 3.57 16.44
C ILE A 151 8.91 4.83 17.23
N ASP A 152 9.85 5.77 17.29
CA ASP A 152 9.64 7.07 17.92
C ASP A 152 8.38 7.74 17.34
N LYS A 153 7.48 8.16 18.22
CA LYS A 153 6.21 8.81 17.85
C LYS A 153 6.40 10.05 16.99
N SER A 154 7.51 10.76 17.15
CA SER A 154 7.86 11.93 16.31
C SER A 154 8.12 11.56 14.83
N LYS A 155 8.37 10.28 14.54
CA LYS A 155 8.61 9.75 13.18
C LYS A 155 7.39 9.08 12.58
N VAL A 156 6.24 9.03 13.27
CA VAL A 156 5.04 8.34 12.82
C VAL A 156 3.84 9.27 12.81
N LEU A 157 3.15 9.35 11.67
CA LEU A 157 1.91 10.09 11.50
C LEU A 157 0.82 9.13 11.04
N ASN A 158 -0.27 9.00 11.82
CA ASN A 158 -1.47 8.28 11.41
C ASN A 158 -2.38 9.23 10.63
N VAL A 159 -2.87 8.77 9.48
CA VAL A 159 -3.78 9.50 8.60
C VAL A 159 -4.95 8.58 8.28
N TYR A 160 -6.16 9.02 8.54
CA TYR A 160 -7.37 8.34 8.11
C TYR A 160 -7.77 8.85 6.73
N TYR A 161 -7.96 7.92 5.80
CA TYR A 161 -8.25 8.26 4.40
C TYR A 161 -9.53 9.10 4.28
N GLU A 162 -10.54 8.76 5.05
CA GLU A 162 -11.83 9.44 5.07
C GLU A 162 -11.68 10.89 5.55
N GLU A 163 -10.89 11.13 6.59
CA GLU A 163 -10.57 12.49 7.08
C GLU A 163 -9.78 13.27 6.03
N LEU A 164 -8.78 12.63 5.41
CA LEU A 164 -7.98 13.25 4.36
C LEU A 164 -8.83 13.73 3.17
N VAL A 165 -9.85 12.98 2.77
CA VAL A 165 -10.68 13.37 1.62
C VAL A 165 -11.85 14.28 2.00
N GLN A 166 -12.31 14.26 3.26
CA GLN A 166 -13.37 15.14 3.78
C GLN A 166 -12.82 16.50 4.20
N ASN A 167 -11.63 16.53 4.82
CA ASN A 167 -10.96 17.73 5.32
C ASN A 167 -9.55 17.90 4.73
N PRO A 168 -9.42 17.93 3.39
CA PRO A 168 -8.12 17.81 2.73
C PRO A 168 -7.15 18.95 3.05
N LEU A 169 -7.64 20.16 3.32
CA LEU A 169 -6.78 21.29 3.66
C LEU A 169 -6.07 21.07 5.00
N ALA A 170 -6.82 20.66 6.03
CA ALA A 170 -6.27 20.42 7.35
C ALA A 170 -5.28 19.24 7.33
N GLU A 171 -5.67 18.13 6.71
CA GLU A 171 -4.85 16.93 6.65
C GLU A 171 -3.59 17.11 5.80
N LEU A 172 -3.65 17.81 4.67
CA LEU A 172 -2.46 18.11 3.87
C LEU A 172 -1.50 19.03 4.63
N ASN A 173 -1.98 20.05 5.32
CA ASN A 173 -1.13 20.90 6.15
C ASN A 173 -0.45 20.09 7.27
N ARG A 174 -1.18 19.18 7.93
CA ARG A 174 -0.64 18.28 8.95
C ARG A 174 0.46 17.37 8.39
N ILE A 175 0.25 16.80 7.20
CA ILE A 175 1.22 15.95 6.52
C ILE A 175 2.45 16.77 6.11
N ILE A 176 2.27 17.94 5.49
CA ILE A 176 3.35 18.82 5.03
C ILE A 176 4.22 19.25 6.21
N SER A 177 3.60 19.69 7.29
CA SER A 177 4.31 20.04 8.52
C SER A 177 5.09 18.85 9.10
N PHE A 178 4.47 17.66 9.14
CA PHE A 178 5.12 16.45 9.66
C PHE A 178 6.37 16.08 8.85
N ILE A 179 6.32 16.14 7.52
CA ILE A 179 7.50 15.82 6.70
C ILE A 179 8.54 16.95 6.69
N GLY A 180 8.18 18.15 7.15
CA GLY A 180 9.10 19.29 7.22
C GLY A 180 9.24 20.00 5.88
N LEU A 181 8.17 20.03 5.07
CA LEU A 181 8.11 20.81 3.84
C LEU A 181 7.36 22.10 4.06
N GLU A 182 7.72 23.10 3.26
CA GLU A 182 6.92 24.31 3.07
C GLU A 182 6.18 24.21 1.74
N ALA A 183 4.89 24.46 1.76
CA ALA A 183 4.07 24.54 0.56
C ALA A 183 3.25 25.83 0.58
N THR A 184 3.17 26.50 -0.58
CA THR A 184 2.31 27.67 -0.72
C THR A 184 0.84 27.26 -0.70
N ASN A 185 -0.02 28.12 -0.17
CA ASN A 185 -1.47 27.88 -0.15
C ASN A 185 -2.03 27.56 -1.54
N GLU A 186 -1.50 28.20 -2.57
CA GLU A 186 -1.91 27.97 -3.96
C GLU A 186 -1.66 26.51 -4.40
N ARG A 187 -0.49 25.95 -4.08
CA ARG A 187 -0.16 24.54 -4.38
C ARG A 187 -1.04 23.57 -3.61
N ILE A 188 -1.32 23.86 -2.34
CA ILE A 188 -2.22 23.04 -1.53
C ILE A 188 -3.63 23.07 -2.13
N LEU A 189 -4.16 24.24 -2.44
CA LEU A 189 -5.49 24.41 -3.04
C LEU A 189 -5.60 23.74 -4.42
N SER A 190 -4.56 23.82 -5.25
CA SER A 190 -4.55 23.13 -6.55
C SER A 190 -4.58 21.60 -6.38
N THR A 191 -3.89 21.06 -5.38
CA THR A 191 -3.89 19.63 -5.06
C THR A 191 -5.26 19.18 -4.56
N ILE A 192 -5.90 19.96 -3.71
CA ILE A 192 -7.24 19.65 -3.15
C ILE A 192 -8.29 19.49 -4.25
N LYS A 193 -8.23 20.27 -5.32
CA LYS A 193 -9.17 20.18 -6.46
C LYS A 193 -9.20 18.78 -7.10
N SER A 194 -8.15 18.00 -6.95
CA SER A 194 -8.07 16.61 -7.47
C SER A 194 -8.58 15.55 -6.49
N ILE A 195 -8.86 15.93 -5.24
CA ILE A 195 -9.33 15.02 -4.19
C ILE A 195 -10.84 14.86 -4.30
N SER A 196 -11.33 13.62 -4.24
CA SER A 196 -12.75 13.29 -4.35
C SER A 196 -13.20 12.39 -3.21
N VAL A 197 -14.33 12.71 -2.62
CA VAL A 197 -15.00 11.90 -1.58
C VAL A 197 -15.76 10.70 -2.15
N CYS A 198 -15.90 10.60 -3.48
CA CYS A 198 -16.72 9.58 -4.15
C CYS A 198 -16.32 8.12 -3.86
N SER A 199 -15.16 7.89 -3.26
CA SER A 199 -14.69 6.55 -2.92
C SER A 199 -15.00 6.10 -1.49
N ILE A 200 -15.57 6.98 -0.65
CA ILE A 200 -16.04 6.63 0.69
C ILE A 200 -17.35 5.84 0.60
N GLY A 201 -17.42 4.69 1.26
CA GLY A 201 -18.60 3.82 1.27
C GLY A 201 -18.88 3.07 -0.04
N LYS A 202 -18.05 3.29 -1.07
CA LYS A 202 -18.23 2.65 -2.38
C LYS A 202 -18.13 1.13 -2.31
N GLY A 203 -17.28 0.59 -1.45
CA GLY A 203 -17.15 -0.85 -1.26
C GLY A 203 -18.42 -1.46 -0.67
N ARG A 204 -18.97 -0.82 0.34
CA ARG A 204 -20.22 -1.26 0.98
C ARG A 204 -21.41 -1.21 0.03
N SER A 205 -21.43 -0.26 -0.91
CA SER A 205 -22.49 -0.17 -1.93
C SER A 205 -22.32 -1.17 -3.08
N ALA A 206 -21.11 -1.68 -3.30
CA ALA A 206 -20.78 -2.58 -4.41
C ALA A 206 -20.83 -4.08 -4.04
N LEU A 207 -20.85 -4.40 -2.75
CA LEU A 207 -20.86 -5.76 -2.22
C LEU A 207 -22.25 -6.12 -1.70
N SER A 208 -22.61 -7.40 -1.80
CA SER A 208 -23.84 -7.92 -1.18
C SER A 208 -23.72 -7.96 0.34
N HIS A 209 -24.85 -8.03 1.03
CA HIS A 209 -24.87 -8.12 2.50
C HIS A 209 -24.11 -9.35 3.01
N SER A 210 -24.24 -10.50 2.36
CA SER A 210 -23.51 -11.72 2.73
C SER A 210 -21.99 -11.52 2.56
N GLU A 211 -21.53 -10.93 1.45
CA GLU A 211 -20.11 -10.66 1.24
C GLU A 211 -19.54 -9.71 2.30
N ILE A 212 -20.30 -8.69 2.69
CA ILE A 212 -19.90 -7.75 3.76
C ILE A 212 -19.78 -8.49 5.09
N THR A 213 -20.76 -9.35 5.42
CA THR A 213 -20.75 -10.16 6.65
C THR A 213 -19.53 -11.07 6.71
N ASP A 214 -19.22 -11.76 5.62
CA ASP A 214 -18.04 -12.63 5.52
C ASP A 214 -16.73 -11.84 5.73
N ILE A 215 -16.62 -10.70 5.07
CA ILE A 215 -15.48 -9.80 5.22
C ILE A 215 -15.35 -9.30 6.66
N GLU A 216 -16.44 -8.79 7.22
CA GLU A 216 -16.45 -8.25 8.60
C GLU A 216 -16.16 -9.30 9.65
N SER A 217 -16.52 -10.57 9.42
CA SER A 217 -16.14 -11.67 10.33
C SER A 217 -14.62 -11.80 10.51
N ILE A 218 -13.85 -11.46 9.49
CA ILE A 218 -12.37 -11.55 9.48
C ILE A 218 -11.74 -10.27 10.07
N ILE A 219 -12.30 -9.09 9.75
CA ILE A 219 -11.64 -7.79 10.01
C ILE A 219 -12.27 -6.98 11.15
N ALA A 220 -13.35 -7.47 11.78
CA ALA A 220 -14.16 -6.73 12.74
C ALA A 220 -13.36 -6.08 13.88
N GLU A 221 -12.46 -6.83 14.50
CA GLU A 221 -11.61 -6.36 15.60
C GLU A 221 -10.73 -5.18 15.16
N THR A 222 -10.14 -5.31 13.97
CA THR A 222 -9.26 -4.29 13.39
C THR A 222 -10.06 -3.04 13.00
N LEU A 223 -11.26 -3.20 12.40
CA LEU A 223 -12.16 -2.10 12.12
C LEU A 223 -12.51 -1.33 13.41
N LYS A 224 -12.92 -2.05 14.47
CA LYS A 224 -13.29 -1.46 15.75
C LYS A 224 -12.17 -0.65 16.37
N ARG A 225 -10.92 -1.17 16.33
CA ARG A 225 -9.76 -0.45 16.88
C ARG A 225 -9.51 0.89 16.17
N HIS A 226 -9.84 0.98 14.90
CA HIS A 226 -9.68 2.19 14.09
C HIS A 226 -10.95 3.05 14.02
N GLY A 227 -11.97 2.76 14.82
CA GLY A 227 -13.19 3.56 14.89
C GLY A 227 -14.13 3.39 13.69
N TYR A 228 -13.92 2.36 12.87
CA TYR A 228 -14.84 2.04 11.76
C TYR A 228 -16.03 1.23 12.28
N PRO A 229 -17.28 1.71 12.07
CA PRO A 229 -18.46 1.02 12.55
C PRO A 229 -18.72 -0.28 11.78
N ARG A 230 -19.23 -1.29 12.48
CA ARG A 230 -19.98 -2.38 11.86
C ARG A 230 -21.35 -1.82 11.44
N LYS A 231 -21.78 -2.10 10.23
CA LYS A 231 -23.14 -1.82 9.78
C LYS A 231 -23.89 -3.11 9.53
#